data_886149b77f8fc46de7cd88b4884a919b
#
_entry.id   886149b77f8fc46de7cd88b4884a919b
#
_cell.length_a   1.000
_cell.length_b   1.000
_cell.length_c   1.000
_cell.angle_alpha   90.00
_cell.angle_beta   90.00
_cell.angle_gamma   90.00
#
_symmetry.space_group_name_H-M   'P 1'
#
loop_
_entity.id
_entity.type
_entity.pdbx_description
1 polymer ?
#
loop_
_entity_poly.entity_id
_entity_poly.type
_entity_poly.pdbx_seq_one_letter_code
_entity_poly.pdbx_strand_id
1 'polypeptide(L)'
;MFSKTLLIVAAVVSSTFAQFCPEALRFGDFSVTPQPIVLGQEVTVLANFTCAIQLGYAPVYTDYTLVVPASNNTGYQPPIYFARRDGPSSGIDSFTVTFDPTYSPFTTWPDAQYEVILYSTFVASSSSYGDTLTTGYITNGVTITQASD
;
A
#
# COMPACT_ATOMS: atom_id res chain seq x y z
N MET A 1 -60.64 -9.45 33.61
CA MET A 1 -59.24 -9.23 33.94
C MET A 1 -58.44 -9.26 32.63
N PHE A 2 -58.09 -8.10 32.07
CA PHE A 2 -57.30 -8.01 30.82
C PHE A 2 -55.86 -7.66 31.22
N SER A 3 -54.95 -8.62 31.02
CA SER A 3 -53.50 -8.43 31.21
C SER A 3 -52.92 -7.65 30.01
N LYS A 4 -52.42 -6.43 30.26
CA LYS A 4 -51.72 -5.64 29.26
C LYS A 4 -50.23 -6.06 29.27
N THR A 5 -49.85 -6.82 28.26
CA THR A 5 -48.44 -7.15 28.00
C THR A 5 -47.76 -5.94 27.36
N LEU A 6 -46.82 -5.31 28.06
CA LEU A 6 -46.04 -4.18 27.59
C LEU A 6 -44.82 -4.75 26.79
N LEU A 7 -44.84 -4.60 25.45
CA LEU A 7 -43.71 -4.93 24.60
C LEU A 7 -42.71 -3.78 24.65
N ILE A 8 -41.55 -3.99 25.31
CA ILE A 8 -40.40 -3.07 25.25
C ILE A 8 -39.57 -3.41 24.03
N VAL A 9 -39.66 -2.59 22.99
CA VAL A 9 -38.77 -2.65 21.83
C VAL A 9 -37.48 -1.94 22.19
N ALA A 10 -36.43 -2.70 22.46
CA ALA A 10 -35.09 -2.15 22.63
C ALA A 10 -34.51 -1.78 21.25
N ALA A 11 -34.47 -0.48 20.97
CA ALA A 11 -33.76 0.04 19.79
C ALA A 11 -32.25 -0.08 20.00
N VAL A 12 -31.61 -1.02 19.30
CA VAL A 12 -30.16 -1.12 19.24
C VAL A 12 -29.64 0.01 18.35
N VAL A 13 -29.16 1.07 18.97
CA VAL A 13 -28.47 2.16 18.26
C VAL A 13 -27.07 1.64 17.93
N SER A 14 -26.90 1.16 16.69
CA SER A 14 -25.57 0.86 16.15
C SER A 14 -24.84 2.18 15.91
N SER A 15 -24.01 2.59 16.86
CA SER A 15 -23.07 3.69 16.66
C SER A 15 -22.01 3.26 15.65
N THR A 16 -22.20 3.64 14.39
CA THR A 16 -21.15 3.57 13.38
C THR A 16 -20.11 4.63 13.76
N PHE A 17 -19.02 4.19 14.39
CA PHE A 17 -17.83 5.04 14.52
C PHE A 17 -17.34 5.33 13.11
N ALA A 18 -17.50 6.55 12.64
CA ALA A 18 -16.83 7.02 11.43
C ALA A 18 -15.34 6.87 11.67
N GLN A 19 -14.68 6.00 10.91
CA GLN A 19 -13.25 5.82 11.00
C GLN A 19 -12.58 7.17 10.65
N PHE A 20 -11.86 7.74 11.61
CA PHE A 20 -11.10 8.96 11.36
C PHE A 20 -9.92 8.63 10.47
N CYS A 21 -9.88 9.23 9.27
CA CYS A 21 -8.78 9.07 8.33
C CYS A 21 -7.82 10.27 8.44
N PRO A 22 -6.62 10.08 9.03
CA PRO A 22 -5.62 11.13 9.06
C PRO A 22 -5.09 11.44 7.65
N GLU A 23 -4.76 12.69 7.39
CA GLU A 23 -4.23 13.17 6.10
C GLU A 23 -2.94 12.42 5.68
N ALA A 24 -2.17 11.90 6.62
CA ALA A 24 -1.00 11.09 6.35
C ALA A 24 -1.31 9.82 5.54
N LEU A 25 -2.55 9.31 5.59
CA LEU A 25 -3.00 8.13 4.85
C LEU A 25 -3.68 8.46 3.52
N ARG A 26 -3.56 9.70 3.01
CA ARG A 26 -4.19 10.13 1.75
C ARG A 26 -3.72 9.36 0.52
N PHE A 27 -2.55 8.72 0.58
CA PHE A 27 -2.04 7.88 -0.52
C PHE A 27 -2.11 6.38 -0.21
N GLY A 28 -2.77 6.02 0.90
CA GLY A 28 -2.87 4.67 1.40
C GLY A 28 -1.83 4.33 2.46
N ASP A 29 -1.76 3.05 2.78
CA ASP A 29 -0.78 2.41 3.63
C ASP A 29 -0.49 1.02 3.06
N PHE A 30 0.69 0.45 3.31
CA PHE A 30 0.99 -0.90 2.86
C PHE A 30 2.01 -1.61 3.75
N SER A 31 2.01 -2.92 3.67
CA SER A 31 2.99 -3.80 4.31
C SER A 31 3.53 -4.83 3.33
N VAL A 32 4.73 -5.31 3.62
CA VAL A 32 5.43 -6.35 2.87
C VAL A 32 5.83 -7.45 3.84
N THR A 33 5.43 -8.68 3.58
CA THR A 33 5.63 -9.85 4.47
C THR A 33 6.06 -11.09 3.68
N PRO A 34 7.00 -11.91 4.21
CA PRO A 34 7.70 -11.79 5.48
C PRO A 34 8.76 -10.70 5.50
N GLN A 35 9.24 -10.32 6.68
CA GLN A 35 10.44 -9.54 6.90
C GLN A 35 11.41 -10.33 7.80
N PRO A 36 12.67 -10.49 7.40
CA PRO A 36 13.27 -10.04 6.15
C PRO A 36 12.70 -10.74 4.91
N ILE A 37 12.80 -10.08 3.74
CA ILE A 37 12.51 -10.69 2.44
C ILE A 37 13.64 -11.65 2.13
N VAL A 38 13.32 -12.93 1.93
CA VAL A 38 14.28 -13.94 1.46
C VAL A 38 14.17 -14.06 -0.05
N LEU A 39 15.27 -13.79 -0.77
CA LEU A 39 15.29 -13.88 -2.24
C LEU A 39 14.95 -15.30 -2.72
N GLY A 40 14.18 -15.40 -3.79
CA GLY A 40 13.66 -16.66 -4.30
C GLY A 40 12.41 -17.18 -3.58
N GLN A 41 11.99 -16.57 -2.48
CA GLN A 41 10.75 -16.91 -1.78
C GLN A 41 9.62 -15.94 -2.10
N GLU A 42 8.38 -16.40 -1.89
CA GLU A 42 7.19 -15.61 -2.11
C GLU A 42 7.05 -14.54 -1.01
N VAL A 43 6.73 -13.33 -1.45
CA VAL A 43 6.51 -12.15 -0.61
C VAL A 43 5.11 -11.64 -0.88
N THR A 44 4.33 -11.39 0.16
CA THR A 44 3.00 -10.79 0.08
C THR A 44 3.10 -9.29 0.28
N VAL A 45 2.50 -8.53 -0.62
CA VAL A 45 2.24 -7.10 -0.49
C VAL A 45 0.76 -6.92 -0.18
N LEU A 46 0.45 -6.23 0.91
CA LEU A 46 -0.90 -5.86 1.30
C LEU A 46 -0.98 -4.34 1.39
N ALA A 47 -1.87 -3.72 0.61
CA ALA A 47 -2.09 -2.29 0.59
C ALA A 47 -3.53 -1.94 0.99
N ASN A 48 -3.70 -0.86 1.76
CA ASN A 48 -4.98 -0.35 2.24
C ASN A 48 -5.17 1.10 1.82
N PHE A 49 -6.15 1.34 0.95
CA PHE A 49 -6.52 2.65 0.43
C PHE A 49 -7.85 3.16 0.98
N THR A 50 -8.39 2.53 2.03
CA THR A 50 -9.69 2.92 2.61
C THR A 50 -9.72 4.39 2.98
N CYS A 51 -8.66 4.88 3.65
CA CYS A 51 -8.54 6.29 3.99
C CYS A 51 -8.27 7.17 2.77
N ALA A 52 -7.47 6.71 1.80
CA ALA A 52 -7.24 7.44 0.56
C ALA A 52 -8.57 7.69 -0.19
N ILE A 53 -9.43 6.68 -0.29
CA ILE A 53 -10.76 6.78 -0.91
C ILE A 53 -11.65 7.76 -0.14
N GLN A 54 -11.71 7.67 1.19
CA GLN A 54 -12.51 8.57 2.03
C GLN A 54 -12.06 10.03 1.94
N LEU A 55 -10.76 10.26 1.76
CA LEU A 55 -10.18 11.60 1.62
C LEU A 55 -10.24 12.15 0.18
N GLY A 56 -10.78 11.38 -0.78
CA GLY A 56 -10.92 11.81 -2.17
C GLY A 56 -9.72 11.51 -3.06
N TYR A 57 -8.78 10.68 -2.60
CA TYR A 57 -7.57 10.25 -3.35
C TYR A 57 -7.68 8.79 -3.81
N ALA A 58 -8.87 8.38 -4.27
CA ALA A 58 -9.10 7.03 -4.76
C ALA A 58 -8.11 6.67 -5.89
N PRO A 59 -7.27 5.63 -5.75
CA PRO A 59 -6.31 5.29 -6.78
C PRO A 59 -7.01 4.81 -8.06
N VAL A 60 -6.56 5.31 -9.21
CA VAL A 60 -6.90 4.78 -10.54
C VAL A 60 -6.04 3.54 -10.81
N TYR A 61 -4.76 3.65 -10.50
CA TYR A 61 -3.80 2.54 -10.49
C TYR A 61 -2.69 2.82 -9.49
N THR A 62 -2.00 1.76 -9.12
CA THR A 62 -0.84 1.79 -8.23
C THR A 62 0.36 1.11 -8.86
N ASP A 63 1.53 1.67 -8.66
CA ASP A 63 2.80 1.10 -9.11
C ASP A 63 3.68 0.79 -7.91
N TYR A 64 4.38 -0.33 -7.96
CA TYR A 64 5.27 -0.76 -6.89
C TYR A 64 6.69 -0.92 -7.41
N THR A 65 7.63 -0.30 -6.73
CA THR A 65 9.05 -0.39 -7.03
C THR A 65 9.85 -0.74 -5.79
N LEU A 66 10.93 -1.50 -6.00
CA LEU A 66 11.94 -1.74 -4.98
C LEU A 66 13.18 -0.90 -5.34
N VAL A 67 13.68 -0.13 -4.41
CA VAL A 67 14.80 0.78 -4.66
C VAL A 67 15.97 0.50 -3.70
N VAL A 68 17.18 0.70 -4.23
CA VAL A 68 18.37 0.89 -3.41
C VAL A 68 18.44 2.40 -3.14
N PRO A 69 18.38 2.86 -1.88
CA PRO A 69 18.43 4.29 -1.57
C PRO A 69 19.67 4.96 -2.13
N ALA A 70 19.56 6.21 -2.55
CA ALA A 70 20.68 6.97 -3.12
C ALA A 70 21.90 7.05 -2.20
N SER A 71 21.69 7.00 -0.89
CA SER A 71 22.77 6.90 0.11
C SER A 71 23.63 5.66 -0.03
N ASN A 72 23.10 4.58 -0.62
CA ASN A 72 23.79 3.30 -0.80
C ASN A 72 24.25 3.05 -2.24
N ASN A 73 23.66 3.70 -3.26
CA ASN A 73 23.92 3.37 -4.67
C ASN A 73 24.53 4.51 -5.50
N THR A 74 24.82 5.64 -4.90
CA THR A 74 25.34 6.83 -5.60
C THR A 74 24.47 7.32 -6.77
N GLY A 75 23.21 6.87 -6.87
CA GLY A 75 22.24 7.26 -7.88
C GLY A 75 22.32 6.49 -9.20
N TYR A 76 23.11 5.43 -9.29
CA TYR A 76 23.26 4.64 -10.53
C TYR A 76 22.29 3.46 -10.63
N GLN A 77 21.72 2.98 -9.52
CA GLN A 77 20.77 1.87 -9.56
C GLN A 77 19.35 2.41 -9.82
N PRO A 78 18.75 2.10 -10.96
CA PRO A 78 17.36 2.43 -11.21
C PRO A 78 16.42 1.61 -10.31
N PRO A 79 15.20 2.10 -10.01
CA PRO A 79 14.19 1.33 -9.31
C PRO A 79 13.87 0.01 -10.02
N ILE A 80 13.71 -1.06 -9.24
CA ILE A 80 13.20 -2.34 -9.73
C ILE A 80 11.68 -2.26 -9.73
N TYR A 81 11.09 -2.10 -10.90
CA TYR A 81 9.64 -2.10 -11.06
C TYR A 81 9.11 -3.53 -10.99
N PHE A 82 8.19 -3.85 -10.08
CA PHE A 82 7.74 -5.23 -9.92
C PHE A 82 6.22 -5.43 -10.02
N ALA A 83 5.41 -4.37 -9.90
CA ALA A 83 3.97 -4.51 -10.09
C ALA A 83 3.28 -3.20 -10.49
N ARG A 84 2.26 -3.32 -11.36
CA ARG A 84 1.17 -2.36 -11.54
C ARG A 84 -0.14 -3.04 -11.21
N ARG A 85 -0.99 -2.35 -10.47
CA ARG A 85 -2.29 -2.82 -10.06
C ARG A 85 -3.36 -1.78 -10.37
N ASP A 86 -4.54 -2.23 -10.76
CA ASP A 86 -5.70 -1.35 -10.85
C ASP A 86 -6.12 -0.89 -9.46
N GLY A 87 -6.68 0.30 -9.36
CA GLY A 87 -7.17 0.84 -8.08
C GLY A 87 -8.27 -0.07 -7.49
N PRO A 88 -8.10 -0.59 -6.26
CA PRO A 88 -9.05 -1.52 -5.67
C PRO A 88 -10.33 -0.81 -5.25
N SER A 89 -11.47 -1.22 -5.80
CA SER A 89 -12.79 -0.68 -5.42
C SER A 89 -13.16 -0.96 -3.95
N SER A 90 -12.61 -2.04 -3.38
CA SER A 90 -12.78 -2.39 -1.96
C SER A 90 -11.90 -1.57 -1.02
N GLY A 91 -10.94 -0.82 -1.56
CA GLY A 91 -9.91 -0.13 -0.79
C GLY A 91 -8.77 -1.04 -0.32
N ILE A 92 -8.82 -2.34 -0.58
CA ILE A 92 -7.76 -3.29 -0.20
C ILE A 92 -7.23 -3.98 -1.45
N ASP A 93 -5.92 -4.00 -1.63
CA ASP A 93 -5.20 -4.79 -2.64
C ASP A 93 -4.21 -5.73 -1.97
N SER A 94 -4.13 -6.97 -2.46
CA SER A 94 -3.17 -7.97 -1.97
C SER A 94 -2.68 -8.80 -3.15
N PHE A 95 -1.37 -8.98 -3.23
CA PHE A 95 -0.74 -9.82 -4.24
C PHE A 95 0.59 -10.37 -3.74
N THR A 96 1.13 -11.35 -4.46
CA THR A 96 2.44 -11.94 -4.16
C THR A 96 3.44 -11.68 -5.28
N VAL A 97 4.71 -11.63 -4.91
CA VAL A 97 5.86 -11.48 -5.81
C VAL A 97 7.03 -12.31 -5.31
N THR A 98 7.87 -12.76 -6.24
CA THR A 98 9.16 -13.41 -5.92
C THR A 98 10.27 -12.60 -6.57
N PHE A 99 11.28 -12.23 -5.79
CA PHE A 99 12.45 -11.52 -6.31
C PHE A 99 13.55 -12.53 -6.67
N ASP A 100 14.01 -12.45 -7.92
CA ASP A 100 15.06 -13.34 -8.43
C ASP A 100 16.40 -13.05 -7.73
N PRO A 101 17.01 -14.03 -7.02
CA PRO A 101 18.28 -13.85 -6.31
C PRO A 101 19.45 -13.53 -7.23
N THR A 102 19.36 -13.86 -8.52
CA THR A 102 20.43 -13.60 -9.50
C THR A 102 20.41 -12.18 -10.04
N TYR A 103 19.37 -11.38 -9.71
CA TYR A 103 19.26 -10.03 -10.21
C TYR A 103 20.38 -9.12 -9.68
N SER A 104 21.04 -8.42 -10.58
CA SER A 104 22.26 -7.63 -10.34
C SER A 104 22.22 -6.70 -9.12
N PRO A 105 21.12 -5.96 -8.82
CA PRO A 105 21.08 -5.11 -7.63
C PRO A 105 21.36 -5.85 -6.33
N PHE A 106 20.82 -7.07 -6.16
CA PHE A 106 20.99 -7.84 -4.93
C PHE A 106 22.41 -8.36 -4.73
N THR A 107 23.15 -8.58 -5.83
CA THR A 107 24.56 -8.99 -5.76
C THR A 107 25.50 -7.79 -5.61
N THR A 108 25.12 -6.63 -6.13
CA THR A 108 25.93 -5.41 -6.09
C THR A 108 25.80 -4.67 -4.76
N TRP A 109 24.61 -4.66 -4.16
CA TRP A 109 24.32 -4.01 -2.89
C TRP A 109 23.64 -4.98 -1.90
N PRO A 110 24.32 -6.08 -1.47
CA PRO A 110 23.70 -7.11 -0.64
C PRO A 110 23.25 -6.61 0.74
N ASP A 111 23.93 -5.59 1.26
CA ASP A 111 23.68 -5.03 2.60
C ASP A 111 22.93 -3.69 2.55
N ALA A 112 22.38 -3.30 1.40
CA ALA A 112 21.63 -2.06 1.30
C ALA A 112 20.33 -2.12 2.11
N GLN A 113 19.99 -1.00 2.70
CA GLN A 113 18.64 -0.80 3.28
C GLN A 113 17.68 -0.49 2.14
N TYR A 114 17.07 -1.53 1.58
CA TYR A 114 16.12 -1.38 0.50
C TYR A 114 14.84 -0.70 0.96
N GLU A 115 14.17 -0.03 0.03
CA GLU A 115 12.84 0.54 0.23
C GLU A 115 11.88 0.05 -0.85
N VAL A 116 10.69 -0.36 -0.45
CA VAL A 116 9.56 -0.50 -1.36
C VAL A 116 8.84 0.84 -1.42
N ILE A 117 8.60 1.32 -2.63
CA ILE A 117 7.81 2.52 -2.89
C ILE A 117 6.52 2.13 -3.58
N LEU A 118 5.39 2.53 -2.99
CA LEU A 118 4.08 2.47 -3.61
C LEU A 118 3.76 3.85 -4.15
N TYR A 119 3.52 3.96 -5.45
CA TYR A 119 2.99 5.15 -6.10
C TYR A 119 1.48 4.97 -6.29
N SER A 120 0.70 5.89 -5.76
CA SER A 120 -0.75 5.93 -5.93
C SER A 120 -1.11 7.04 -6.92
N THR A 121 -1.63 6.69 -8.09
CA THR A 121 -2.09 7.64 -9.09
C THR A 121 -3.60 7.79 -9.00
N PHE A 122 -4.06 9.00 -8.81
CA PHE A 122 -5.46 9.37 -8.61
C PHE A 122 -5.86 10.57 -9.48
N VAL A 123 -7.16 10.80 -9.61
CA VAL A 123 -7.68 11.98 -10.30
C VAL A 123 -7.76 13.14 -9.30
N ALA A 124 -7.01 14.20 -9.56
CA ALA A 124 -7.15 15.47 -8.88
C ALA A 124 -8.05 16.38 -9.73
N SER A 125 -9.23 16.74 -9.19
CA SER A 125 -10.17 17.62 -9.88
C SER A 125 -9.92 19.08 -9.53
N SER A 126 -9.90 19.94 -10.53
CA SER A 126 -9.79 21.39 -10.38
C SER A 126 -10.93 22.08 -11.11
N SER A 127 -11.58 23.04 -10.43
CA SER A 127 -12.63 23.85 -11.04
C SER A 127 -12.14 24.72 -12.21
N SER A 128 -10.83 25.01 -12.27
CA SER A 128 -10.23 25.90 -13.28
C SER A 128 -9.59 25.17 -14.42
N TYR A 129 -9.07 23.94 -14.19
CA TYR A 129 -8.25 23.21 -15.16
C TYR A 129 -8.78 21.82 -15.53
N GLY A 130 -9.91 21.40 -14.91
CA GLY A 130 -10.49 20.07 -15.08
C GLY A 130 -9.72 18.98 -14.32
N ASP A 131 -9.93 17.73 -14.73
CA ASP A 131 -9.36 16.56 -14.08
C ASP A 131 -7.92 16.31 -14.57
N THR A 132 -7.03 16.05 -13.63
CA THR A 132 -5.61 15.74 -13.92
C THR A 132 -5.21 14.50 -13.13
N LEU A 133 -4.49 13.58 -13.78
CA LEU A 133 -3.85 12.47 -13.07
C LEU A 133 -2.67 13.00 -12.26
N THR A 134 -2.69 12.72 -10.99
CA THR A 134 -1.65 13.13 -10.03
C THR A 134 -1.16 11.89 -9.29
N THR A 135 0.12 11.85 -8.98
CA THR A 135 0.74 10.72 -8.29
C THR A 135 1.30 11.16 -6.95
N GLY A 136 0.86 10.49 -5.88
CA GLY A 136 1.50 10.52 -4.57
C GLY A 136 2.26 9.22 -4.31
N TYR A 137 3.10 9.19 -3.28
CA TYR A 137 3.82 7.97 -2.92
C TYR A 137 3.97 7.82 -1.41
N ILE A 138 4.19 6.57 -1.00
CA ILE A 138 4.56 6.18 0.36
C ILE A 138 5.70 5.16 0.27
N THR A 139 6.56 5.12 1.29
CA THR A 139 7.73 4.25 1.33
C THR A 139 7.69 3.34 2.55
N ASN A 140 8.26 2.15 2.41
CA ASN A 140 8.45 1.21 3.49
C ASN A 140 9.84 0.56 3.36
N GLY A 141 10.67 0.73 4.39
CA GLY A 141 11.99 0.10 4.44
C GLY A 141 11.85 -1.41 4.57
N VAL A 142 12.67 -2.15 3.83
CA VAL A 142 12.69 -3.61 3.84
C VAL A 142 14.12 -4.14 3.97
N THR A 143 14.27 -5.23 4.70
CA THR A 143 15.53 -5.98 4.75
C THR A 143 15.47 -7.14 3.76
N ILE A 144 16.52 -7.31 2.96
CA ILE A 144 16.64 -8.40 1.97
C ILE A 144 17.77 -9.32 2.40
N THR A 145 17.52 -10.63 2.30
CA THR A 145 18.55 -11.65 2.60
C THR A 145 18.60 -12.69 1.49
N GLN A 146 19.78 -13.27 1.28
CA GLN A 146 19.94 -14.44 0.42
C GLN A 146 19.28 -15.66 1.08
N ALA A 147 18.77 -16.60 0.27
CA ALA A 147 18.37 -17.90 0.80
C ALA A 147 19.63 -18.59 1.38
N SER A 148 19.49 -19.12 2.59
CA SER A 148 20.54 -20.00 3.15
C SER A 148 20.50 -21.34 2.41
N ASP A 149 21.62 -21.77 1.87
CA ASP A 149 21.78 -23.11 1.30
C ASP A 149 21.62 -24.20 2.37
#